data_1838dafa51b643d1a66fc47ae639a513
#
_entry.id   1838dafa51b643d1a66fc47ae639a513
#
_cell.length_a   1.000
_cell.length_b   1.000
_cell.length_c   1.000
_cell.angle_alpha   90.00
_cell.angle_beta   90.00
_cell.angle_gamma   90.00
#
_symmetry.space_group_name_H-M   'P 1'
#
loop_
_entity.id
_entity.type
_entity.pdbx_description
1 polymer ?
#
loop_
_entity_poly.entity_id
_entity_poly.type
_entity_poly.pdbx_seq_one_letter_code
_entity_poly.pdbx_strand_id
1 'polypeptide(L)'
;MTSNPIPYTPVRFEYPFPKIRAQGTLAAIGSCFAQDIAETLLDSGMRGMVNPNGILYNPYSINDALQRLECGYTEGDFFEFNGAWHSWRHHGSFSAPDPATGAEAANESAKRFRRTLKKADFFLMTVSTATVYLHLPERKVVANCHKVPGNEFETTMLSYDTCRAAIRNACEIVRAYNPDCPIILTVSPVRHNPGDLTANALSKARLRAAASEACGKVPNCAYFPAFEILNDELRDYRFYADDMLHPSEQARKIILERFLESCFIPRAMADYQAAELRRRQSKHIPIVKPEA
;
A
#
# COMPACT_ATOMS: atom_id res chain seq x y z
N MET A 1 -24.32 -13.93 33.41
CA MET A 1 -23.61 -14.96 32.63
C MET A 1 -22.40 -14.27 32.04
N THR A 2 -21.23 -14.46 32.64
CA THR A 2 -19.96 -13.97 32.09
C THR A 2 -19.60 -14.84 30.91
N SER A 3 -19.79 -14.30 29.68
CA SER A 3 -19.31 -14.98 28.50
C SER A 3 -17.79 -15.07 28.60
N ASN A 4 -17.28 -16.30 28.76
CA ASN A 4 -15.85 -16.53 28.61
C ASN A 4 -15.43 -15.96 27.26
N PRO A 5 -14.42 -15.07 27.20
CA PRO A 5 -13.92 -14.58 25.93
C PRO A 5 -13.45 -15.78 25.10
N ILE A 6 -13.81 -15.81 23.82
CA ILE A 6 -13.33 -16.85 22.91
C ILE A 6 -11.80 -16.77 22.93
N PRO A 7 -11.11 -17.86 23.30
CA PRO A 7 -9.65 -17.83 23.37
C PRO A 7 -9.08 -17.63 21.96
N TYR A 8 -8.27 -16.59 21.77
CA TYR A 8 -7.55 -16.35 20.53
C TYR A 8 -6.06 -16.10 20.84
N THR A 9 -5.21 -16.37 19.86
CA THR A 9 -3.78 -16.09 19.97
C THR A 9 -3.51 -14.69 19.36
N PRO A 10 -3.14 -13.68 20.15
CA PRO A 10 -2.89 -12.35 19.63
C PRO A 10 -1.60 -12.33 18.80
N VAL A 11 -1.64 -11.66 17.67
CA VAL A 11 -0.46 -11.32 16.87
C VAL A 11 0.28 -10.20 17.61
N ARG A 12 1.51 -10.49 18.05
CA ARG A 12 2.35 -9.54 18.78
C ARG A 12 3.24 -8.77 17.80
N PHE A 13 3.33 -7.47 18.02
CA PHE A 13 4.25 -6.60 17.31
C PHE A 13 4.80 -5.54 18.26
N GLU A 14 6.11 -5.46 18.33
CA GLU A 14 6.84 -4.43 19.07
C GLU A 14 7.55 -3.53 18.05
N TYR A 15 7.18 -2.25 18.03
CA TYR A 15 7.83 -1.29 17.17
C TYR A 15 9.19 -0.91 17.74
N PRO A 16 10.29 -1.21 17.04
CA PRO A 16 11.63 -1.14 17.61
C PRO A 16 12.26 0.27 17.58
N PHE A 17 11.52 1.28 17.11
CA PHE A 17 12.01 2.64 16.93
C PHE A 17 11.27 3.63 17.84
N PRO A 18 11.75 4.88 17.97
CA PRO A 18 10.99 5.93 18.65
C PRO A 18 9.60 6.11 18.05
N LYS A 19 8.60 6.31 18.90
CA LYS A 19 7.20 6.46 18.47
C LYS A 19 7.02 7.62 17.51
N ILE A 20 6.26 7.39 16.44
CA ILE A 20 5.95 8.37 15.40
C ILE A 20 5.03 9.45 15.97
N ARG A 21 5.28 10.69 15.58
CA ARG A 21 4.49 11.86 16.01
C ARG A 21 3.11 11.87 15.34
N ALA A 22 2.08 12.34 16.04
CA ALA A 22 0.70 12.40 15.55
C ALA A 22 0.53 13.27 14.29
N GLN A 23 1.31 14.34 14.18
CA GLN A 23 1.26 15.28 13.04
C GLN A 23 2.55 15.22 12.19
N GLY A 24 3.14 14.04 12.12
CA GLY A 24 4.33 13.77 11.32
C GLY A 24 4.05 13.80 9.81
N THR A 25 5.12 13.59 9.06
CA THR A 25 5.06 13.46 7.60
C THR A 25 5.23 12.00 7.22
N LEU A 26 4.28 11.45 6.45
CA LEU A 26 4.37 10.10 5.91
C LEU A 26 4.70 10.12 4.41
N ALA A 27 5.50 9.15 3.98
CA ALA A 27 5.57 8.72 2.59
C ALA A 27 5.12 7.27 2.53
N ALA A 28 4.19 6.93 1.62
CA ALA A 28 3.68 5.57 1.51
C ALA A 28 3.59 5.12 0.06
N ILE A 29 3.83 3.84 -0.19
CA ILE A 29 3.68 3.24 -1.52
C ILE A 29 3.17 1.80 -1.40
N GLY A 30 2.34 1.39 -2.34
CA GLY A 30 1.89 0.01 -2.43
C GLY A 30 0.44 -0.15 -2.85
N SER A 31 -0.20 -1.16 -2.29
CA SER A 31 -1.55 -1.60 -2.65
C SER A 31 -2.67 -0.66 -2.19
N CYS A 32 -3.92 -0.99 -2.54
CA CYS A 32 -5.11 -0.31 -2.04
C CYS A 32 -5.16 -0.28 -0.49
N PHE A 33 -4.61 -1.30 0.18
CA PHE A 33 -4.49 -1.31 1.63
C PHE A 33 -3.53 -0.22 2.14
N ALA A 34 -2.39 0.03 1.44
CA ALA A 34 -1.51 1.14 1.75
C ALA A 34 -2.20 2.49 1.57
N GLN A 35 -2.97 2.61 0.49
CA GLN A 35 -3.77 3.80 0.19
C GLN A 35 -4.74 4.11 1.34
N ASP A 36 -5.55 3.12 1.74
CA ASP A 36 -6.58 3.24 2.77
C ASP A 36 -5.98 3.66 4.14
N ILE A 37 -4.89 3.02 4.57
CA ILE A 37 -4.19 3.38 5.81
C ILE A 37 -3.61 4.80 5.72
N ALA A 38 -2.90 5.12 4.63
CA ALA A 38 -2.25 6.40 4.48
C ALA A 38 -3.26 7.55 4.40
N GLU A 39 -4.35 7.41 3.64
CA GLU A 39 -5.42 8.40 3.56
C GLU A 39 -6.07 8.64 4.92
N THR A 40 -6.35 7.58 5.69
CA THR A 40 -6.90 7.73 7.05
C THR A 40 -5.94 8.48 7.97
N LEU A 41 -4.63 8.26 7.87
CA LEU A 41 -3.64 9.02 8.64
C LEU A 41 -3.56 10.49 8.20
N LEU A 42 -3.66 10.77 6.90
CA LEU A 42 -3.71 12.14 6.36
C LEU A 42 -4.96 12.88 6.84
N ASP A 43 -6.13 12.24 6.81
CA ASP A 43 -7.39 12.77 7.32
C ASP A 43 -7.34 13.03 8.84
N SER A 44 -6.50 12.29 9.56
CA SER A 44 -6.26 12.46 11.00
C SER A 44 -5.28 13.60 11.33
N GLY A 45 -4.79 14.32 10.33
CA GLY A 45 -3.94 15.51 10.49
C GLY A 45 -2.45 15.28 10.22
N MET A 46 -2.04 14.10 9.75
CA MET A 46 -0.70 13.91 9.23
C MET A 46 -0.52 14.63 7.89
N ARG A 47 0.73 14.85 7.50
CA ARG A 47 1.08 15.36 6.17
C ARG A 47 1.77 14.27 5.39
N GLY A 48 1.81 14.39 4.07
CA GLY A 48 2.56 13.44 3.29
C GLY A 48 1.99 13.15 1.90
N MET A 49 2.40 12.04 1.36
CA MET A 49 1.97 11.58 0.05
C MET A 49 1.98 10.05 0.00
N VAL A 50 1.00 9.50 -0.70
CA VAL A 50 0.87 8.07 -0.96
C VAL A 50 0.83 7.81 -2.47
N ASN A 51 1.40 6.69 -2.89
CA ASN A 51 1.29 6.12 -4.23
C ASN A 51 1.59 7.10 -5.37
N PRO A 52 2.85 7.51 -5.56
CA PRO A 52 3.22 8.47 -6.61
C PRO A 52 2.92 7.98 -8.04
N ASN A 53 2.83 6.69 -8.27
CA ASN A 53 2.44 6.06 -9.54
C ASN A 53 0.97 5.57 -9.54
N GLY A 54 0.18 5.93 -8.52
CA GLY A 54 -1.05 5.26 -8.17
C GLY A 54 -0.79 3.90 -7.50
N ILE A 55 -1.84 3.10 -7.33
CA ILE A 55 -1.77 1.83 -6.61
C ILE A 55 -0.87 0.83 -7.33
N LEU A 56 0.10 0.26 -6.60
CA LEU A 56 1.01 -0.78 -7.05
C LEU A 56 0.91 -2.00 -6.13
N TYR A 57 0.78 -3.20 -6.70
CA TYR A 57 0.49 -4.39 -5.91
C TYR A 57 1.71 -5.26 -5.60
N ASN A 58 2.69 -5.28 -6.49
CA ASN A 58 3.82 -6.20 -6.43
C ASN A 58 5.15 -5.47 -6.15
N PRO A 59 6.13 -6.14 -5.55
CA PRO A 59 7.39 -5.50 -5.17
C PRO A 59 8.23 -5.04 -6.37
N TYR A 60 8.10 -5.69 -7.53
CA TYR A 60 8.83 -5.31 -8.74
C TYR A 60 8.41 -3.92 -9.22
N SER A 61 7.09 -3.69 -9.36
CA SER A 61 6.55 -2.39 -9.77
C SER A 61 6.81 -1.28 -8.75
N ILE A 62 6.76 -1.60 -7.44
CA ILE A 62 7.11 -0.66 -6.37
C ILE A 62 8.59 -0.25 -6.47
N ASN A 63 9.48 -1.22 -6.67
CA ASN A 63 10.91 -0.95 -6.82
C ASN A 63 11.21 -0.13 -8.07
N ASP A 64 10.59 -0.44 -9.22
CA ASP A 64 10.72 0.34 -10.46
C ASP A 64 10.27 1.80 -10.26
N ALA A 65 9.14 2.03 -9.58
CA ALA A 65 8.64 3.36 -9.26
C ALA A 65 9.64 4.17 -8.40
N LEU A 66 10.24 3.54 -7.38
CA LEU A 66 11.23 4.19 -6.52
C LEU A 66 12.55 4.48 -7.26
N GLN A 67 13.02 3.59 -8.13
CA GLN A 67 14.18 3.82 -8.98
C GLN A 67 13.99 5.03 -9.90
N ARG A 68 12.76 5.24 -10.38
CA ARG A 68 12.41 6.33 -11.29
C ARG A 68 12.23 7.69 -10.62
N LEU A 69 12.30 7.79 -9.32
CA LEU A 69 12.21 9.07 -8.61
C LEU A 69 13.32 10.06 -9.03
N GLU A 70 14.44 9.59 -9.57
CA GLU A 70 15.56 10.43 -9.99
C GLU A 70 15.54 10.70 -11.49
N CYS A 71 15.40 9.66 -12.32
CA CYS A 71 15.46 9.79 -13.79
C CYS A 71 14.13 10.24 -14.42
N GLY A 72 13.01 10.03 -13.71
CA GLY A 72 11.69 10.44 -14.19
C GLY A 72 11.15 9.60 -15.34
N TYR A 73 10.21 10.20 -16.09
CA TYR A 73 9.46 9.59 -17.19
C TYR A 73 9.53 10.48 -18.42
N THR A 74 9.48 9.87 -19.60
CA THR A 74 9.47 10.54 -20.90
C THR A 74 8.18 10.21 -21.64
N GLU A 75 7.90 10.91 -22.74
CA GLU A 75 6.79 10.57 -23.64
C GLU A 75 6.84 9.12 -24.14
N GLY A 76 8.05 8.56 -24.33
CA GLY A 76 8.26 7.17 -24.73
C GLY A 76 7.89 6.12 -23.66
N ASP A 77 7.57 6.53 -22.42
CA ASP A 77 7.02 5.68 -21.39
C ASP A 77 5.50 5.51 -21.48
N PHE A 78 4.86 6.20 -22.47
CA PHE A 78 3.41 6.19 -22.70
C PHE A 78 3.08 5.55 -24.04
N PHE A 79 1.96 4.86 -24.12
CA PHE A 79 1.39 4.23 -25.31
C PHE A 79 -0.09 4.63 -25.45
N GLU A 80 -0.57 4.68 -26.67
CA GLU A 80 -1.96 4.99 -26.95
C GLU A 80 -2.82 3.72 -26.95
N PHE A 81 -3.94 3.76 -26.24
CA PHE A 81 -4.97 2.73 -26.29
C PHE A 81 -6.34 3.32 -25.98
N ASN A 82 -7.36 2.97 -26.82
CA ASN A 82 -8.74 3.46 -26.69
C ASN A 82 -8.87 5.00 -26.56
N GLY A 83 -8.09 5.74 -27.34
CA GLY A 83 -8.16 7.19 -27.39
C GLY A 83 -7.58 7.93 -26.18
N ALA A 84 -6.78 7.24 -25.36
CA ALA A 84 -6.04 7.84 -24.27
C ALA A 84 -4.61 7.27 -24.22
N TRP A 85 -3.71 8.05 -23.63
CA TRP A 85 -2.32 7.64 -23.42
C TRP A 85 -2.13 7.08 -22.03
N HIS A 86 -1.49 5.93 -21.91
CA HIS A 86 -1.30 5.14 -20.70
C HIS A 86 0.17 4.83 -20.49
N SER A 87 0.56 4.57 -19.26
CA SER A 87 1.90 4.06 -18.95
C SER A 87 1.81 2.71 -18.25
N TRP A 88 2.57 1.73 -18.72
CA TRP A 88 2.68 0.41 -18.08
C TRP A 88 3.15 0.46 -16.62
N ARG A 89 3.72 1.61 -16.18
CA ARG A 89 4.26 1.81 -14.83
C ARG A 89 3.32 2.49 -13.87
N HIS A 90 2.15 2.95 -14.36
CA HIS A 90 1.22 3.76 -13.58
C HIS A 90 -0.16 3.14 -13.52
N HIS A 91 -0.88 3.46 -12.46
CA HIS A 91 -2.31 3.19 -12.37
C HIS A 91 -3.09 4.00 -13.43
N GLY A 92 -4.26 3.53 -13.81
CA GLY A 92 -5.11 4.18 -14.82
C GLY A 92 -5.49 5.65 -14.53
N SER A 93 -5.34 6.10 -13.28
CA SER A 93 -5.52 7.51 -12.92
C SER A 93 -4.48 8.46 -13.54
N PHE A 94 -3.40 7.93 -14.12
CA PHE A 94 -2.39 8.67 -14.88
C PHE A 94 -2.62 8.65 -16.37
N SER A 95 -3.75 8.13 -16.85
CA SER A 95 -4.12 8.21 -18.27
C SER A 95 -4.32 9.66 -18.69
N ALA A 96 -3.80 10.04 -19.86
CA ALA A 96 -3.71 11.41 -20.33
C ALA A 96 -4.20 11.55 -21.79
N PRO A 97 -4.54 12.77 -22.25
CA PRO A 97 -4.95 13.00 -23.63
C PRO A 97 -3.79 12.88 -24.62
N ASP A 98 -2.55 13.08 -24.18
CA ASP A 98 -1.34 12.99 -24.99
C ASP A 98 -0.14 12.53 -24.11
N PRO A 99 0.97 12.05 -24.71
CA PRO A 99 2.08 11.50 -23.97
C PRO A 99 2.88 12.56 -23.20
N ALA A 100 2.94 13.79 -23.68
CA ALA A 100 3.64 14.88 -23.00
C ALA A 100 2.95 15.26 -21.69
N THR A 101 1.63 15.43 -21.70
CA THR A 101 0.80 15.67 -20.52
C THR A 101 0.94 14.51 -19.52
N GLY A 102 0.95 13.26 -20.00
CA GLY A 102 1.15 12.09 -19.14
C GLY A 102 2.53 12.07 -18.45
N ALA A 103 3.58 12.34 -19.21
CA ALA A 103 4.94 12.40 -18.69
C ALA A 103 5.13 13.56 -17.70
N GLU A 104 4.56 14.72 -17.96
CA GLU A 104 4.59 15.87 -17.03
C GLU A 104 3.92 15.52 -15.69
N ALA A 105 2.70 14.98 -15.73
CA ALA A 105 1.97 14.57 -14.52
C ALA A 105 2.72 13.51 -13.70
N ALA A 106 3.29 12.51 -14.37
CA ALA A 106 4.10 11.46 -13.72
C ALA A 106 5.36 12.06 -13.06
N ASN A 107 6.05 12.96 -13.74
CA ASN A 107 7.25 13.63 -13.24
C ASN A 107 6.95 14.55 -12.05
N GLU A 108 5.86 15.32 -12.10
CA GLU A 108 5.49 16.18 -10.97
C GLU A 108 5.09 15.33 -9.74
N SER A 109 4.39 14.21 -9.95
CA SER A 109 4.08 13.24 -8.89
C SER A 109 5.36 12.66 -8.28
N ALA A 110 6.28 12.18 -9.09
CA ALA A 110 7.57 11.64 -8.64
C ALA A 110 8.39 12.69 -7.85
N LYS A 111 8.46 13.92 -8.36
CA LYS A 111 9.16 15.04 -7.71
C LYS A 111 8.53 15.41 -6.36
N ARG A 112 7.20 15.44 -6.27
CA ARG A 112 6.49 15.67 -5.01
C ARG A 112 6.77 14.55 -4.01
N PHE A 113 6.70 13.29 -4.43
CA PHE A 113 6.97 12.15 -3.57
C PHE A 113 8.42 12.14 -3.08
N ARG A 114 9.40 12.42 -3.94
CA ARG A 114 10.81 12.55 -3.57
C ARG A 114 11.03 13.63 -2.50
N ARG A 115 10.37 14.79 -2.64
CA ARG A 115 10.41 15.87 -1.63
C ARG A 115 9.80 15.43 -0.29
N THR A 116 8.70 14.70 -0.35
CA THR A 116 8.03 14.13 0.83
C THR A 116 8.92 13.11 1.51
N LEU A 117 9.50 12.17 0.76
CA LEU A 117 10.35 11.09 1.27
C LEU A 117 11.57 11.65 2.02
N LYS A 118 12.21 12.70 1.50
CA LYS A 118 13.36 13.37 2.16
C LYS A 118 13.02 13.97 3.53
N LYS A 119 11.75 14.19 3.84
CA LYS A 119 11.27 14.82 5.08
C LYS A 119 10.34 13.89 5.88
N ALA A 120 10.16 12.66 5.43
CA ALA A 120 9.25 11.72 6.05
C ALA A 120 9.72 11.33 7.45
N ASP A 121 8.82 11.36 8.42
CA ASP A 121 9.05 10.81 9.75
C ASP A 121 8.97 9.27 9.75
N PHE A 122 8.34 8.69 8.73
CA PHE A 122 8.38 7.25 8.42
C PHE A 122 7.95 6.98 6.98
N PHE A 123 8.37 5.83 6.48
CA PHE A 123 7.98 5.31 5.17
C PHE A 123 7.20 4.01 5.34
N LEU A 124 6.02 3.92 4.72
CA LEU A 124 5.19 2.72 4.71
C LEU A 124 5.20 2.08 3.33
N MET A 125 5.61 0.81 3.25
CA MET A 125 5.53 0.01 2.02
C MET A 125 4.65 -1.21 2.23
N THR A 126 3.60 -1.33 1.40
CA THR A 126 2.69 -2.48 1.43
C THR A 126 2.77 -3.26 0.15
N VAL A 127 3.26 -4.50 0.22
CA VAL A 127 3.25 -5.45 -0.90
C VAL A 127 2.03 -6.36 -0.80
N SER A 128 1.31 -6.58 -1.92
CA SER A 128 0.07 -7.34 -1.92
C SER A 128 0.19 -8.70 -2.57
N THR A 129 0.89 -8.78 -3.68
CA THR A 129 1.03 -10.02 -4.45
C THR A 129 2.41 -10.16 -5.06
N ALA A 130 2.87 -11.41 -5.19
CA ALA A 130 4.01 -11.76 -6.03
C ALA A 130 3.61 -12.03 -7.48
N THR A 131 2.30 -12.06 -7.79
CA THR A 131 1.81 -12.23 -9.15
C THR A 131 1.99 -10.93 -9.94
N VAL A 132 2.49 -11.06 -11.16
CA VAL A 132 2.71 -9.97 -12.11
C VAL A 132 2.16 -10.33 -13.47
N TYR A 133 1.89 -9.32 -14.28
CA TYR A 133 1.50 -9.46 -15.67
C TYR A 133 2.68 -9.08 -16.56
N LEU A 134 3.08 -9.99 -17.44
CA LEU A 134 4.09 -9.77 -18.47
C LEU A 134 3.39 -9.41 -19.78
N HIS A 135 3.57 -8.21 -20.27
CA HIS A 135 3.11 -7.81 -21.60
C HIS A 135 3.96 -8.50 -22.66
N LEU A 136 3.35 -9.38 -23.41
CA LEU A 136 4.06 -10.30 -24.34
C LEU A 136 4.76 -9.53 -25.49
N PRO A 137 4.12 -8.55 -26.17
CA PRO A 137 4.75 -7.81 -27.25
C PRO A 137 6.02 -7.08 -26.82
N GLU A 138 6.00 -6.42 -25.67
CA GLU A 138 7.13 -5.64 -25.18
C GLU A 138 8.03 -6.40 -24.19
N ARG A 139 7.63 -7.63 -23.82
CA ARG A 139 8.36 -8.51 -22.89
C ARG A 139 8.73 -7.82 -21.57
N LYS A 140 7.81 -7.03 -21.03
CA LYS A 140 8.00 -6.29 -19.78
C LYS A 140 6.89 -6.56 -18.76
N VAL A 141 7.25 -6.57 -17.50
CA VAL A 141 6.29 -6.59 -16.39
C VAL A 141 5.58 -5.24 -16.33
N VAL A 142 4.25 -5.28 -16.22
CA VAL A 142 3.40 -4.08 -16.16
C VAL A 142 2.75 -3.94 -14.78
N ALA A 143 2.59 -2.71 -14.33
CA ALA A 143 1.89 -2.38 -13.10
C ALA A 143 0.37 -2.37 -13.29
N ASN A 144 -0.08 -2.05 -14.51
CA ASN A 144 -1.49 -2.01 -14.88
C ASN A 144 -1.66 -2.41 -16.35
N CYS A 145 -2.68 -3.22 -16.65
CA CYS A 145 -2.99 -3.67 -18.02
C CYS A 145 -3.82 -2.68 -18.82
N HIS A 146 -4.33 -1.60 -18.25
CA HIS A 146 -5.11 -0.54 -18.89
C HIS A 146 -6.27 -1.02 -19.77
N LYS A 147 -6.87 -2.18 -19.44
CA LYS A 147 -7.93 -2.85 -20.23
C LYS A 147 -7.49 -3.28 -21.65
N VAL A 148 -6.22 -3.31 -21.93
CA VAL A 148 -5.67 -3.96 -23.13
C VAL A 148 -6.06 -5.44 -23.09
N PRO A 149 -6.36 -6.09 -24.26
CA PRO A 149 -6.85 -7.47 -24.31
C PRO A 149 -5.98 -8.46 -23.51
N GLY A 150 -6.63 -9.32 -22.75
CA GLY A 150 -5.94 -10.23 -21.81
C GLY A 150 -5.00 -11.24 -22.48
N ASN A 151 -5.20 -11.55 -23.77
CA ASN A 151 -4.32 -12.40 -24.57
C ASN A 151 -2.94 -11.76 -24.89
N GLU A 152 -2.78 -10.47 -24.61
CA GLU A 152 -1.48 -9.80 -24.71
C GLU A 152 -0.63 -9.94 -23.44
N PHE A 153 -1.17 -10.59 -22.41
CA PHE A 153 -0.48 -10.76 -21.14
C PHE A 153 -0.33 -12.22 -20.75
N GLU A 154 0.80 -12.51 -20.16
CA GLU A 154 1.04 -13.72 -19.39
C GLU A 154 1.04 -13.40 -17.91
N THR A 155 0.29 -14.19 -17.13
CA THR A 155 0.32 -14.09 -15.66
C THR A 155 1.39 -15.01 -15.11
N THR A 156 2.32 -14.45 -14.34
CA THR A 156 3.40 -15.22 -13.72
C THR A 156 3.60 -14.81 -12.27
N MET A 157 4.22 -15.68 -11.48
CA MET A 157 4.50 -15.39 -10.08
C MET A 157 6.01 -15.21 -9.88
N LEU A 158 6.41 -14.03 -9.41
CA LEU A 158 7.80 -13.72 -9.07
C LEU A 158 8.37 -14.78 -8.14
N SER A 159 9.62 -15.16 -8.39
CA SER A 159 10.37 -16.03 -7.47
C SER A 159 10.58 -15.35 -6.11
N TYR A 160 10.89 -16.13 -5.08
CA TYR A 160 11.32 -15.58 -3.80
C TYR A 160 12.50 -14.61 -3.95
N ASP A 161 13.53 -14.99 -4.71
CA ASP A 161 14.72 -14.16 -4.90
C ASP A 161 14.41 -12.85 -5.60
N THR A 162 13.51 -12.84 -6.57
CA THR A 162 13.05 -11.59 -7.22
C THR A 162 12.30 -10.70 -6.25
N CYS A 163 11.38 -11.26 -5.44
CA CYS A 163 10.67 -10.50 -4.42
C CYS A 163 11.64 -9.91 -3.39
N ARG A 164 12.58 -10.73 -2.91
CA ARG A 164 13.62 -10.36 -1.96
C ARG A 164 14.48 -9.21 -2.47
N ALA A 165 15.01 -9.35 -3.69
CA ALA A 165 15.84 -8.32 -4.30
C ALA A 165 15.09 -7.01 -4.48
N ALA A 166 13.83 -7.06 -4.97
CA ALA A 166 13.02 -5.88 -5.20
C ALA A 166 12.66 -5.14 -3.89
N ILE A 167 12.22 -5.87 -2.86
CA ILE A 167 11.88 -5.27 -1.55
C ILE A 167 13.14 -4.66 -0.90
N ARG A 168 14.24 -5.38 -0.89
CA ARG A 168 15.49 -4.89 -0.32
C ARG A 168 15.97 -3.63 -1.04
N ASN A 169 16.04 -3.65 -2.38
CA ASN A 169 16.46 -2.49 -3.15
C ASN A 169 15.54 -1.29 -2.96
N ALA A 170 14.21 -1.50 -2.89
CA ALA A 170 13.26 -0.45 -2.57
C ALA A 170 13.58 0.21 -1.20
N CYS A 171 13.88 -0.57 -0.18
CA CYS A 171 14.28 -0.07 1.13
C CYS A 171 15.62 0.68 1.08
N GLU A 172 16.60 0.18 0.32
CA GLU A 172 17.91 0.83 0.14
C GLU A 172 17.77 2.20 -0.55
N ILE A 173 16.88 2.32 -1.54
CA ILE A 173 16.56 3.60 -2.19
C ILE A 173 15.95 4.59 -1.17
N VAL A 174 15.00 4.14 -0.36
CA VAL A 174 14.41 4.98 0.69
C VAL A 174 15.50 5.47 1.65
N ARG A 175 16.41 4.60 2.08
CA ARG A 175 17.56 4.92 2.92
C ARG A 175 18.52 5.94 2.29
N ALA A 176 18.71 5.87 0.98
CA ALA A 176 19.54 6.83 0.25
C ALA A 176 18.93 8.24 0.26
N TYR A 177 17.59 8.35 0.21
CA TYR A 177 16.91 9.65 0.29
C TYR A 177 16.77 10.20 1.71
N ASN A 178 16.56 9.31 2.68
CA ASN A 178 16.31 9.67 4.08
C ASN A 178 16.94 8.62 5.02
N PRO A 179 18.22 8.82 5.39
CA PRO A 179 18.99 7.83 6.17
C PRO A 179 18.39 7.47 7.53
N ASP A 180 17.65 8.34 8.17
CA ASP A 180 17.11 8.12 9.51
C ASP A 180 15.64 7.70 9.52
N CYS A 181 14.98 7.70 8.34
CA CYS A 181 13.56 7.39 8.22
C CYS A 181 13.27 5.93 8.62
N PRO A 182 12.44 5.65 9.61
CA PRO A 182 11.93 4.33 9.85
C PRO A 182 11.16 3.81 8.64
N ILE A 183 11.48 2.58 8.21
CA ILE A 183 10.78 1.88 7.14
C ILE A 183 9.86 0.84 7.78
N ILE A 184 8.57 0.91 7.48
CA ILE A 184 7.58 -0.06 7.91
C ILE A 184 7.13 -0.84 6.69
N LEU A 185 7.50 -2.13 6.66
CA LEU A 185 7.03 -3.08 5.66
C LEU A 185 5.79 -3.80 6.17
N THR A 186 4.84 -4.04 5.29
CA THR A 186 3.71 -4.93 5.60
C THR A 186 3.27 -5.70 4.37
N VAL A 187 2.79 -6.92 4.57
CA VAL A 187 2.09 -7.67 3.54
C VAL A 187 0.60 -7.37 3.65
N SER A 188 -0.01 -6.96 2.54
CA SER A 188 -1.44 -6.66 2.50
C SER A 188 -2.27 -7.88 2.91
N PRO A 189 -3.30 -7.70 3.75
CA PRO A 189 -4.25 -8.76 4.08
C PRO A 189 -5.23 -9.07 2.93
N VAL A 190 -5.32 -8.21 1.91
CA VAL A 190 -6.20 -8.43 0.74
C VAL A 190 -5.78 -9.69 -0.02
N ARG A 191 -6.74 -10.57 -0.34
CA ARG A 191 -6.53 -11.72 -1.23
C ARG A 191 -6.47 -11.23 -2.67
N HIS A 192 -5.46 -11.65 -3.41
CA HIS A 192 -5.24 -11.13 -4.77
C HIS A 192 -5.74 -12.06 -5.88
N ASN A 193 -5.67 -13.37 -5.68
CA ASN A 193 -6.09 -14.36 -6.67
C ASN A 193 -7.45 -14.95 -6.27
N PRO A 194 -8.58 -14.32 -6.65
CA PRO A 194 -9.88 -14.86 -6.36
C PRO A 194 -10.03 -16.23 -7.05
N GLY A 195 -10.51 -17.23 -6.30
CA GLY A 195 -10.66 -18.60 -6.81
C GLY A 195 -9.41 -19.49 -6.71
N ASP A 196 -8.22 -18.94 -6.43
CA ASP A 196 -7.00 -19.73 -6.18
C ASP A 196 -6.31 -19.30 -4.88
N LEU A 197 -6.84 -19.78 -3.76
CA LEU A 197 -6.28 -19.51 -2.44
C LEU A 197 -4.92 -20.18 -2.21
N THR A 198 -4.60 -21.24 -2.94
CA THR A 198 -3.29 -21.90 -2.88
C THR A 198 -2.20 -21.01 -3.50
N ALA A 199 -2.45 -20.49 -4.69
CA ALA A 199 -1.55 -19.51 -5.33
C ALA A 199 -1.44 -18.23 -4.50
N ASN A 200 -2.55 -17.73 -3.92
CA ASN A 200 -2.52 -16.59 -3.01
C ASN A 200 -1.63 -16.87 -1.79
N ALA A 201 -1.78 -18.04 -1.14
CA ALA A 201 -0.96 -18.41 0.01
C ALA A 201 0.54 -18.48 -0.33
N LEU A 202 0.90 -19.09 -1.47
CA LEU A 202 2.29 -19.13 -1.95
C LEU A 202 2.83 -17.71 -2.23
N SER A 203 2.03 -16.86 -2.87
CA SER A 203 2.38 -15.47 -3.12
C SER A 203 2.67 -14.73 -1.81
N LYS A 204 1.77 -14.82 -0.82
CA LYS A 204 1.94 -14.20 0.50
C LYS A 204 3.16 -14.75 1.25
N ALA A 205 3.42 -16.05 1.18
CA ALA A 205 4.58 -16.68 1.80
C ALA A 205 5.91 -16.13 1.24
N ARG A 206 6.02 -15.98 -0.10
CA ARG A 206 7.19 -15.36 -0.74
C ARG A 206 7.41 -13.92 -0.28
N LEU A 207 6.35 -13.11 -0.27
CA LEU A 207 6.41 -11.72 0.15
C LEU A 207 6.76 -11.58 1.63
N ARG A 208 6.16 -12.42 2.48
CA ARG A 208 6.41 -12.41 3.93
C ARG A 208 7.84 -12.78 4.28
N ALA A 209 8.39 -13.83 3.64
CA ALA A 209 9.77 -14.23 3.81
C ALA A 209 10.74 -13.15 3.32
N ALA A 210 10.47 -12.55 2.15
CA ALA A 210 11.29 -11.48 1.58
C ALA A 210 11.27 -10.21 2.46
N ALA A 211 10.10 -9.82 2.99
CA ALA A 211 9.98 -8.69 3.91
C ALA A 211 10.74 -8.93 5.22
N SER A 212 10.68 -10.16 5.76
CA SER A 212 11.44 -10.54 6.97
C SER A 212 12.95 -10.40 6.76
N GLU A 213 13.46 -10.87 5.62
CA GLU A 213 14.88 -10.75 5.33
C GLU A 213 15.32 -9.29 5.14
N ALA A 214 14.50 -8.48 4.44
CA ALA A 214 14.77 -7.05 4.28
C ALA A 214 14.88 -6.34 5.64
N CYS A 215 13.94 -6.60 6.57
CA CYS A 215 13.99 -6.04 7.92
C CYS A 215 15.23 -6.51 8.72
N GLY A 216 15.75 -7.69 8.44
CA GLY A 216 16.98 -8.18 9.07
C GLY A 216 18.28 -7.64 8.47
N LYS A 217 18.22 -7.03 7.28
CA LYS A 217 19.41 -6.55 6.53
C LYS A 217 19.47 -5.04 6.38
N VAL A 218 18.33 -4.36 6.30
CA VAL A 218 18.25 -2.91 6.11
C VAL A 218 18.06 -2.23 7.47
N PRO A 219 18.92 -1.28 7.84
CA PRO A 219 18.76 -0.54 9.09
C PRO A 219 17.43 0.21 9.15
N ASN A 220 16.89 0.38 10.34
CA ASN A 220 15.62 1.09 10.61
C ASN A 220 14.43 0.54 9.80
N CYS A 221 14.39 -0.78 9.56
CA CYS A 221 13.31 -1.46 8.87
C CYS A 221 12.60 -2.42 9.83
N ALA A 222 11.27 -2.33 9.91
CA ALA A 222 10.43 -3.21 10.73
C ALA A 222 9.25 -3.74 9.91
N TYR A 223 8.79 -4.94 10.24
CA TYR A 223 7.62 -5.55 9.62
C TYR A 223 6.39 -5.39 10.51
N PHE A 224 5.35 -4.72 10.01
CA PHE A 224 4.05 -4.65 10.67
C PHE A 224 3.14 -5.79 10.17
N PRO A 225 2.60 -6.64 11.06
CA PRO A 225 1.95 -7.91 10.68
C PRO A 225 0.46 -7.75 10.31
N ALA A 226 0.12 -6.85 9.36
CA ALA A 226 -1.28 -6.64 8.95
C ALA A 226 -1.91 -7.89 8.36
N PHE A 227 -1.13 -8.68 7.60
CA PHE A 227 -1.58 -9.93 7.02
C PHE A 227 -1.92 -10.95 8.10
N GLU A 228 -1.05 -11.13 9.09
CA GLU A 228 -1.23 -12.08 10.17
C GLU A 228 -2.37 -11.66 11.11
N ILE A 229 -2.58 -10.36 11.34
CA ILE A 229 -3.72 -9.89 12.14
C ILE A 229 -5.04 -10.34 11.49
N LEU A 230 -5.21 -10.21 10.18
CA LEU A 230 -6.44 -10.67 9.52
C LEU A 230 -6.54 -12.21 9.47
N ASN A 231 -5.47 -12.89 9.05
CA ASN A 231 -5.53 -14.32 8.73
C ASN A 231 -5.40 -15.23 9.95
N ASP A 232 -4.68 -14.81 10.99
CA ASP A 232 -4.39 -15.64 12.14
C ASP A 232 -5.14 -15.18 13.41
N GLU A 233 -5.14 -13.87 13.70
CA GLU A 233 -5.82 -13.35 14.90
C GLU A 233 -7.32 -13.23 14.69
N LEU A 234 -7.78 -12.55 13.64
CA LEU A 234 -9.20 -12.36 13.35
C LEU A 234 -9.87 -13.61 12.74
N ARG A 235 -9.20 -14.28 11.83
CA ARG A 235 -9.42 -15.64 11.30
C ARG A 235 -10.87 -16.04 11.00
N ASP A 236 -11.76 -15.11 10.71
CA ASP A 236 -13.19 -15.39 10.48
C ASP A 236 -13.67 -14.62 9.23
N TYR A 237 -14.56 -15.22 8.44
CA TYR A 237 -15.09 -14.61 7.24
C TYR A 237 -15.86 -13.31 7.47
N ARG A 238 -16.42 -13.07 8.66
CA ARG A 238 -17.03 -11.78 9.03
C ARG A 238 -16.08 -10.59 8.97
N PHE A 239 -14.77 -10.84 8.97
CA PHE A 239 -13.73 -9.82 8.82
C PHE A 239 -13.32 -9.57 7.38
N TYR A 240 -13.99 -10.23 6.41
CA TYR A 240 -13.90 -9.91 5.00
C TYR A 240 -15.12 -9.10 4.56
N ALA A 241 -14.94 -8.28 3.52
CA ALA A 241 -16.04 -7.62 2.82
C ALA A 241 -16.86 -8.63 2.00
N ASP A 242 -17.96 -8.18 1.40
CA ASP A 242 -18.87 -9.06 0.64
C ASP A 242 -18.19 -9.78 -0.55
N ASP A 243 -17.10 -9.21 -1.07
CA ASP A 243 -16.29 -9.82 -2.13
C ASP A 243 -15.39 -10.98 -1.66
N MET A 244 -15.30 -11.22 -0.35
CA MET A 244 -14.44 -12.23 0.29
C MET A 244 -12.94 -12.08 -0.02
N LEU A 245 -12.53 -10.92 -0.51
CA LEU A 245 -11.15 -10.60 -0.88
C LEU A 245 -10.57 -9.50 0.01
N HIS A 246 -11.32 -8.41 0.17
CA HIS A 246 -10.90 -7.26 0.97
C HIS A 246 -11.26 -7.44 2.44
N PRO A 247 -10.46 -6.90 3.37
CA PRO A 247 -10.86 -6.79 4.77
C PRO A 247 -12.14 -5.95 4.91
N SER A 248 -13.04 -6.37 5.79
CA SER A 248 -14.22 -5.57 6.17
C SER A 248 -13.79 -4.23 6.80
N GLU A 249 -14.71 -3.28 6.89
CA GLU A 249 -14.46 -1.99 7.57
C GLU A 249 -14.01 -2.22 9.02
N GLN A 250 -14.63 -3.17 9.72
CA GLN A 250 -14.26 -3.55 11.08
C GLN A 250 -12.82 -4.09 11.15
N ALA A 251 -12.42 -4.97 10.23
CA ALA A 251 -11.07 -5.52 10.21
C ALA A 251 -10.02 -4.43 9.91
N ARG A 252 -10.29 -3.54 8.95
CA ARG A 252 -9.42 -2.41 8.62
C ARG A 252 -9.22 -1.50 9.83
N LYS A 253 -10.31 -1.20 10.56
CA LYS A 253 -10.26 -0.42 11.78
C LYS A 253 -9.38 -1.07 12.85
N ILE A 254 -9.56 -2.37 13.13
CA ILE A 254 -8.75 -3.12 14.10
C ILE A 254 -7.27 -3.08 13.72
N ILE A 255 -6.94 -3.32 12.46
CA ILE A 255 -5.54 -3.30 11.99
C ILE A 255 -4.94 -1.91 12.13
N LEU A 256 -5.68 -0.85 11.77
CA LEU A 256 -5.21 0.54 11.89
C LEU A 256 -5.03 0.95 13.36
N GLU A 257 -5.98 0.62 14.23
CA GLU A 257 -5.86 0.90 15.67
C GLU A 257 -4.62 0.19 16.26
N ARG A 258 -4.40 -1.08 15.90
CA ARG A 258 -3.20 -1.81 16.30
C ARG A 258 -1.90 -1.14 15.77
N PHE A 259 -1.93 -0.62 14.54
CA PHE A 259 -0.80 0.11 13.96
C PHE A 259 -0.53 1.42 14.72
N LEU A 260 -1.57 2.19 15.03
CA LEU A 260 -1.45 3.42 15.81
C LEU A 260 -0.92 3.17 17.22
N GLU A 261 -1.47 2.19 17.94
CA GLU A 261 -1.04 1.82 19.30
C GLU A 261 0.43 1.38 19.32
N SER A 262 0.82 0.60 18.31
CA SER A 262 2.17 0.04 18.26
C SER A 262 3.23 1.04 17.80
N CYS A 263 2.93 1.89 16.82
CA CYS A 263 3.95 2.71 16.14
C CYS A 263 3.94 4.17 16.57
N PHE A 264 2.82 4.70 17.08
CA PHE A 264 2.65 6.13 17.27
C PHE A 264 2.58 6.52 18.76
N ILE A 265 2.79 7.81 19.04
CA ILE A 265 2.48 8.37 20.36
C ILE A 265 0.96 8.36 20.59
N PRO A 266 0.48 8.31 21.86
CA PRO A 266 -0.96 8.19 22.16
C PRO A 266 -1.84 9.29 21.53
N ARG A 267 -1.29 10.45 21.27
CA ARG A 267 -2.00 11.57 20.61
C ARG A 267 -2.51 11.19 19.22
N ALA A 268 -1.81 10.35 18.47
CA ALA A 268 -2.22 9.92 17.13
C ALA A 268 -3.54 9.13 17.14
N MET A 269 -3.76 8.28 18.14
CA MET A 269 -5.03 7.59 18.35
C MET A 269 -6.18 8.57 18.62
N ALA A 270 -5.95 9.58 19.45
CA ALA A 270 -6.97 10.60 19.75
C ALA A 270 -7.32 11.43 18.50
N ASP A 271 -6.32 11.81 17.71
CA ASP A 271 -6.54 12.56 16.46
C ASP A 271 -7.29 11.72 15.42
N TYR A 272 -6.98 10.42 15.29
CA TYR A 272 -7.72 9.46 14.47
C TYR A 272 -9.19 9.34 14.92
N GLN A 273 -9.45 9.13 16.21
CA GLN A 273 -10.81 9.00 16.75
C GLN A 273 -11.63 10.28 16.51
N ALA A 274 -11.00 11.44 16.65
CA ALA A 274 -11.65 12.72 16.35
C ALA A 274 -11.97 12.89 14.85
N ALA A 275 -11.07 12.42 13.95
CA ALA A 275 -11.32 12.43 12.51
C ALA A 275 -12.46 11.49 12.12
N GLU A 276 -12.49 10.28 12.68
CA GLU A 276 -13.58 9.32 12.47
C GLU A 276 -14.94 9.86 12.95
N LEU A 277 -14.97 10.55 14.09
CA LEU A 277 -16.19 11.18 14.57
C LEU A 277 -16.70 12.26 13.60
N ARG A 278 -15.81 13.15 13.12
CA ARG A 278 -16.16 14.17 12.11
C ARG A 278 -16.68 13.52 10.82
N ARG A 279 -16.04 12.44 10.34
CA ARG A 279 -16.47 11.72 9.14
C ARG A 279 -17.86 11.10 9.30
N ARG A 280 -18.19 10.57 10.47
CA ARG A 280 -19.54 10.04 10.77
C ARG A 280 -20.57 11.15 10.81
N GLN A 281 -20.25 12.28 11.44
CA GLN A 281 -21.14 13.44 11.51
C GLN A 281 -21.43 14.04 10.12
N SER A 282 -20.42 14.12 9.23
CA SER A 282 -20.62 14.63 7.87
C SER A 282 -21.48 13.72 6.97
N LYS A 283 -21.55 12.43 7.29
CA LYS A 283 -22.45 11.48 6.62
C LYS A 283 -23.89 11.52 7.10
N HIS A 284 -24.18 12.15 8.24
CA HIS A 284 -25.54 12.39 8.72
C HIS A 284 -26.19 13.51 7.90
N ILE A 285 -27.01 13.15 6.94
CA ILE A 285 -27.91 14.08 6.25
C ILE A 285 -29.00 14.46 7.27
N PRO A 286 -29.19 15.76 7.61
CA PRO A 286 -30.28 16.17 8.47
C PRO A 286 -31.61 15.77 7.80
N ILE A 287 -32.48 15.07 8.52
CA ILE A 287 -33.85 14.85 8.09
C ILE A 287 -34.53 16.21 8.15
N VAL A 288 -34.63 16.88 7.01
CA VAL A 288 -35.48 18.11 6.90
C VAL A 288 -36.91 17.65 7.12
N LYS A 289 -37.52 17.99 8.29
CA LYS A 289 -38.96 17.84 8.48
C LYS A 289 -39.65 18.74 7.47
N PRO A 290 -40.60 18.24 6.64
CA PRO A 290 -41.43 19.15 5.87
C PRO A 290 -42.15 20.09 6.83
N GLU A 291 -42.07 21.38 6.59
CA GLU A 291 -42.90 22.34 7.30
C GLU A 291 -44.36 22.02 7.02
N ALA A 292 -45.17 21.96 8.10
CA ALA A 292 -46.59 21.67 8.06
C ALA A 292 -47.40 22.87 7.59
#